data_d86fb4f8592c8cc97900e9c8b7585e75
#
_entry.id   d86fb4f8592c8cc97900e9c8b7585e75
#
_cell.length_a   1.000
_cell.length_b   1.000
_cell.length_c   1.000
_cell.angle_alpha   90.00
_cell.angle_beta   90.00
_cell.angle_gamma   90.00
#
_symmetry.space_group_name_H-M   'P 1'
#
loop_
_entity.id
_entity.type
_entity.pdbx_description
1 polymer ?
#
loop_
_entity_poly.entity_id
_entity_poly.type
_entity_poly.pdbx_seq_one_letter_code
_entity_poly.pdbx_strand_id
1 'polypeptide(L)'
;MNFKQLLKRLSIFIMMFLFFALTNISNPAMATTPQGLYDKAWKLINTKYVDETQNQQNWDRWRHKYDNVIVDEEDAYVAISTMIDSLGDVYTKFLTPKEYKEESESIQGSLKGIGVQIGVRDGKLLVIAPLEDTPGERAGLKSEDEILEIDGKSTKGITVEAAAEKIRGPEGTKVQLLVKRGSEAPKLYTIERANIELKSVSIKAPKIGKVDDNLGYIRLSSFLSRNAANEFQAALKQLQDKDGLIIDLRSNPGGLLTNAIYIADMLLSSKVIVSTVDRDGYKDTQNSLSMTQTNQPIVVLIDGGSASASDILAGALKDNRRATIVGKKSFGKGLVQEINKLPDGSAIHITIQKYLTPSGTDIHKKGITPDYVVDLTEADVKAKKDPQLAKACEVLQDKVGKRTKTLVVE
;
A
#
# COMPACT_ATOMS: atom_id res chain seq x y z
N MET A 1 -61.11 12.06 -0.83
CA MET A 1 -60.11 12.36 0.25
C MET A 1 -60.46 13.78 0.73
N ASN A 2 -60.80 13.95 2.00
CA ASN A 2 -61.37 15.19 2.52
C ASN A 2 -60.28 16.24 2.75
N PHE A 3 -60.50 17.48 2.37
CA PHE A 3 -59.57 18.62 2.39
C PHE A 3 -58.87 18.78 3.78
N LYS A 4 -59.58 18.44 4.89
CA LYS A 4 -58.99 18.44 6.23
C LYS A 4 -57.94 17.32 6.45
N GLN A 5 -57.99 16.23 5.70
CA GLN A 5 -56.94 15.19 5.77
C GLN A 5 -55.72 15.57 4.93
N LEU A 6 -55.87 16.36 3.89
CA LEU A 6 -54.79 16.90 3.06
C LEU A 6 -53.96 17.93 3.87
N LEU A 7 -54.66 18.86 4.56
CA LEU A 7 -54.01 19.84 5.44
C LEU A 7 -53.28 19.23 6.63
N LYS A 8 -53.82 18.15 7.25
CA LYS A 8 -53.07 17.43 8.32
C LYS A 8 -51.83 16.70 7.81
N ARG A 9 -51.85 16.18 6.59
CA ARG A 9 -50.66 15.55 5.99
C ARG A 9 -49.61 16.57 5.56
N LEU A 10 -50.07 17.75 5.09
CA LEU A 10 -49.19 18.84 4.71
C LEU A 10 -48.48 19.46 5.94
N SER A 11 -49.22 19.62 7.06
CA SER A 11 -48.61 20.13 8.33
C SER A 11 -47.63 19.12 8.96
N ILE A 12 -47.87 17.82 8.83
CA ILE A 12 -46.92 16.78 9.30
C ILE A 12 -45.66 16.77 8.42
N PHE A 13 -45.81 16.97 7.11
CA PHE A 13 -44.66 17.04 6.19
C PHE A 13 -43.81 18.31 6.39
N ILE A 14 -44.46 19.45 6.66
CA ILE A 14 -43.75 20.71 6.97
C ILE A 14 -43.08 20.64 8.34
N MET A 15 -43.69 19.97 9.33
CA MET A 15 -43.09 19.79 10.66
C MET A 15 -41.91 18.80 10.62
N MET A 16 -41.96 17.76 9.76
CA MET A 16 -40.83 16.84 9.53
C MET A 16 -39.70 17.52 8.76
N PHE A 17 -40.00 18.43 7.83
CA PHE A 17 -38.97 19.17 7.09
C PHE A 17 -38.30 20.24 7.97
N LEU A 18 -39.02 20.89 8.88
CA LEU A 18 -38.46 21.81 9.87
C LEU A 18 -37.59 21.09 10.92
N PHE A 19 -37.92 19.85 11.29
CA PHE A 19 -37.10 19.05 12.20
C PHE A 19 -35.80 18.55 11.53
N PHE A 20 -35.84 18.30 10.20
CA PHE A 20 -34.64 17.93 9.41
C PHE A 20 -33.74 19.12 9.09
N ALA A 21 -34.31 20.35 9.02
CA ALA A 21 -33.54 21.58 8.79
C ALA A 21 -32.83 22.11 10.04
N LEU A 22 -33.27 21.67 11.25
CA LEU A 22 -32.66 22.07 12.53
C LEU A 22 -31.56 21.11 13.00
N THR A 23 -31.35 19.96 12.34
CA THR A 23 -30.28 19.03 12.69
C THR A 23 -29.01 19.20 11.84
N ASN A 24 -29.00 20.12 10.87
CA ASN A 24 -27.78 20.56 10.17
C ASN A 24 -27.21 21.86 10.77
N ILE A 25 -27.28 22.03 12.08
CA ILE A 25 -26.27 22.80 12.77
C ILE A 25 -25.01 21.92 12.70
N SER A 26 -24.19 22.13 11.68
CA SER A 26 -22.79 21.74 11.73
C SER A 26 -22.28 22.35 13.04
N ASN A 27 -22.19 21.52 14.10
CA ASN A 27 -21.35 21.86 15.24
C ASN A 27 -20.02 22.30 14.63
N PRO A 28 -19.57 23.53 14.85
CA PRO A 28 -18.20 23.87 14.54
C PRO A 28 -17.41 22.79 15.27
N ALA A 29 -16.56 22.05 14.55
CA ALA A 29 -15.70 21.06 15.16
C ALA A 29 -15.09 21.76 16.37
N MET A 30 -15.49 21.35 17.59
CA MET A 30 -14.91 21.92 18.80
C MET A 30 -13.42 21.72 18.62
N ALA A 31 -12.68 22.82 18.51
CA ALA A 31 -11.23 22.76 18.40
C ALA A 31 -10.76 21.90 19.57
N THR A 32 -10.26 20.71 19.24
CA THR A 32 -9.79 19.78 20.27
C THR A 32 -8.57 20.44 20.88
N THR A 33 -8.56 20.62 22.21
CA THR A 33 -7.38 21.16 22.89
C THR A 33 -6.20 20.18 22.68
N PRO A 34 -4.94 20.66 22.73
CA PRO A 34 -3.77 19.79 22.65
C PRO A 34 -3.82 18.62 23.64
N GLN A 35 -4.24 18.87 24.90
CA GLN A 35 -4.47 17.82 25.89
C GLN A 35 -5.59 16.85 25.46
N GLY A 36 -6.70 17.36 24.93
CA GLY A 36 -7.81 16.52 24.43
C GLY A 36 -7.42 15.65 23.24
N LEU A 37 -6.45 16.07 22.43
CA LEU A 37 -5.87 15.28 21.35
C LEU A 37 -5.10 14.08 21.92
N TYR A 38 -4.26 14.31 22.93
CA TYR A 38 -3.53 13.28 23.67
C TYR A 38 -4.48 12.26 24.33
N ASP A 39 -5.50 12.75 25.04
CA ASP A 39 -6.49 11.90 25.73
C ASP A 39 -7.23 10.99 24.72
N LYS A 40 -7.55 11.53 23.56
CA LYS A 40 -8.18 10.76 22.49
C LYS A 40 -7.25 9.69 21.93
N ALA A 41 -5.99 10.01 21.71
CA ALA A 41 -4.96 9.05 21.28
C ALA A 41 -4.79 7.93 22.31
N TRP A 42 -4.65 8.27 23.60
CA TRP A 42 -4.59 7.30 24.68
C TRP A 42 -5.80 6.36 24.69
N LYS A 43 -7.02 6.92 24.57
CA LYS A 43 -8.26 6.14 24.55
C LYS A 43 -8.32 5.18 23.36
N LEU A 44 -7.92 5.62 22.16
CA LEU A 44 -7.90 4.78 20.96
C LEU A 44 -6.98 3.58 21.16
N ILE A 45 -5.76 3.79 21.65
CA ILE A 45 -4.82 2.70 21.93
C ILE A 45 -5.39 1.76 23.00
N ASN A 46 -5.89 2.31 24.10
CA ASN A 46 -6.46 1.52 25.20
C ASN A 46 -7.58 0.57 24.74
N THR A 47 -8.41 1.03 23.79
CA THR A 47 -9.59 0.27 23.35
C THR A 47 -9.35 -0.63 22.16
N LYS A 48 -8.37 -0.32 21.29
CA LYS A 48 -8.22 -0.97 19.99
C LYS A 48 -6.94 -1.79 19.82
N TYR A 49 -5.89 -1.47 20.59
CA TYR A 49 -4.62 -2.16 20.41
C TYR A 49 -4.76 -3.67 20.62
N VAL A 50 -4.15 -4.46 19.74
CA VAL A 50 -4.30 -5.92 19.66
C VAL A 50 -3.88 -6.68 20.91
N ASP A 51 -2.98 -6.12 21.71
CA ASP A 51 -2.54 -6.68 23.00
C ASP A 51 -3.19 -5.91 24.15
N GLU A 52 -4.10 -6.57 24.89
CA GLU A 52 -4.81 -5.97 26.04
C GLU A 52 -3.88 -5.49 27.14
N THR A 53 -2.68 -6.08 27.23
CA THR A 53 -1.68 -5.69 28.21
C THR A 53 -0.81 -4.52 27.78
N GLN A 54 -1.01 -4.00 26.55
CA GLN A 54 -0.18 -2.97 25.95
C GLN A 54 1.32 -3.25 26.14
N ASN A 55 1.74 -4.45 25.75
CA ASN A 55 3.10 -4.95 25.95
C ASN A 55 3.51 -5.03 27.44
N GLN A 56 2.60 -5.56 28.27
CA GLN A 56 2.77 -5.76 29.73
C GLN A 56 3.05 -4.46 30.51
N GLN A 57 2.51 -3.34 30.01
CA GLN A 57 2.66 -2.05 30.68
C GLN A 57 1.47 -1.72 31.57
N ASN A 58 1.69 -0.92 32.60
CA ASN A 58 0.63 -0.19 33.27
C ASN A 58 0.21 0.99 32.38
N TRP A 59 -0.77 0.74 31.49
CA TRP A 59 -1.20 1.72 30.49
C TRP A 59 -1.86 2.95 31.10
N ASP A 60 -2.55 2.80 32.26
CA ASP A 60 -3.21 3.91 32.94
C ASP A 60 -2.25 5.02 33.35
N ARG A 61 -0.97 4.69 33.61
CA ARG A 61 0.05 5.71 33.93
C ARG A 61 0.23 6.73 32.79
N TRP A 62 0.00 6.32 31.54
CA TRP A 62 0.13 7.22 30.39
C TRP A 62 -0.99 8.25 30.33
N ARG A 63 -2.19 7.90 30.83
CA ARG A 63 -3.37 8.76 30.76
C ARG A 63 -3.14 10.15 31.37
N HIS A 64 -2.42 10.22 32.48
CA HIS A 64 -2.20 11.45 33.24
C HIS A 64 -0.73 11.89 33.27
N LYS A 65 0.13 11.23 32.47
CA LYS A 65 1.58 11.49 32.48
C LYS A 65 1.95 12.92 32.08
N TYR A 66 1.17 13.50 31.20
CA TYR A 66 1.43 14.80 30.61
C TYR A 66 0.37 15.85 31.00
N ASP A 67 -0.41 15.61 32.04
CA ASP A 67 -1.37 16.58 32.57
C ASP A 67 -0.64 17.88 32.94
N ASN A 68 -1.15 19.01 32.46
CA ASN A 68 -0.58 20.34 32.63
C ASN A 68 0.82 20.58 32.04
N VAL A 69 1.31 19.65 31.20
CA VAL A 69 2.61 19.76 30.50
C VAL A 69 2.39 20.12 29.04
N ILE A 70 1.34 19.58 28.41
CA ILE A 70 0.99 19.84 27.02
C ILE A 70 0.42 21.25 26.89
N VAL A 71 1.14 22.13 26.19
CA VAL A 71 0.78 23.55 25.99
C VAL A 71 0.24 23.79 24.58
N ASP A 72 0.85 23.16 23.57
CA ASP A 72 0.50 23.33 22.17
C ASP A 72 0.39 21.97 21.42
N GLU A 73 0.12 22.03 20.11
CA GLU A 73 -0.03 20.82 19.27
C GLU A 73 1.29 20.06 19.13
N GLU A 74 2.43 20.75 19.11
CA GLU A 74 3.75 20.10 18.97
C GLU A 74 4.07 19.26 20.21
N ASP A 75 3.79 19.80 21.40
CA ASP A 75 3.86 19.05 22.66
C ASP A 75 2.97 17.83 22.65
N ALA A 76 1.72 17.98 22.16
CA ALA A 76 0.80 16.84 22.04
C ALA A 76 1.33 15.76 21.11
N TYR A 77 1.90 16.13 19.96
CA TYR A 77 2.48 15.16 18.99
C TYR A 77 3.66 14.41 19.59
N VAL A 78 4.55 15.10 20.29
CA VAL A 78 5.68 14.48 20.99
C VAL A 78 5.19 13.53 22.08
N ALA A 79 4.20 13.95 22.88
CA ALA A 79 3.63 13.13 23.93
C ALA A 79 2.93 11.87 23.38
N ILE A 80 2.14 12.01 22.31
CA ILE A 80 1.47 10.90 21.62
C ILE A 80 2.51 9.92 21.06
N SER A 81 3.51 10.41 20.32
CA SER A 81 4.56 9.59 19.74
C SER A 81 5.32 8.83 20.82
N THR A 82 5.70 9.50 21.93
CA THR A 82 6.41 8.86 23.06
C THR A 82 5.57 7.77 23.73
N MET A 83 4.26 8.01 23.88
CA MET A 83 3.34 7.01 24.41
C MET A 83 3.25 5.78 23.49
N ILE A 84 3.10 6.00 22.19
CA ILE A 84 2.99 4.93 21.18
C ILE A 84 4.30 4.12 21.09
N ASP A 85 5.45 4.79 21.09
CA ASP A 85 6.76 4.14 21.02
C ASP A 85 7.00 3.18 22.18
N SER A 86 6.39 3.47 23.35
CA SER A 86 6.45 2.61 24.51
C SER A 86 5.83 1.22 24.30
N LEU A 87 4.94 1.06 23.32
CA LEU A 87 4.35 -0.23 22.94
C LEU A 87 5.39 -1.19 22.36
N GLY A 88 6.52 -0.68 21.83
CA GLY A 88 7.51 -1.50 21.12
C GLY A 88 6.98 -2.12 19.83
N ASP A 89 5.86 -1.64 19.32
CA ASP A 89 5.24 -2.03 18.07
C ASP A 89 5.53 -1.00 16.97
N VAL A 90 6.45 -1.31 16.09
CA VAL A 90 6.87 -0.43 14.98
C VAL A 90 5.77 -0.15 13.95
N TYR A 91 4.65 -0.86 14.01
CA TYR A 91 3.52 -0.70 13.10
C TYR A 91 2.41 0.20 13.66
N THR A 92 2.36 0.37 14.98
CA THR A 92 1.50 1.37 15.62
C THR A 92 2.26 2.69 15.65
N LYS A 93 1.78 3.70 14.95
CA LYS A 93 2.49 4.99 14.78
C LYS A 93 1.53 6.17 14.70
N PHE A 94 1.99 7.32 15.14
CA PHE A 94 1.33 8.60 14.93
C PHE A 94 1.76 9.20 13.59
N LEU A 95 0.84 9.87 12.92
CA LEU A 95 1.06 10.64 11.70
C LEU A 95 0.56 12.06 11.92
N THR A 96 1.42 13.04 11.68
CA THR A 96 1.03 14.45 11.62
C THR A 96 -0.02 14.68 10.52
N PRO A 97 -0.77 15.79 10.51
CA PRO A 97 -1.72 16.12 9.45
C PRO A 97 -1.09 16.07 8.05
N LYS A 98 0.18 16.50 7.93
CA LYS A 98 0.93 16.48 6.68
C LYS A 98 1.21 15.03 6.22
N GLU A 99 1.76 14.21 7.09
CA GLU A 99 2.08 12.81 6.79
C GLU A 99 0.83 11.99 6.44
N TYR A 100 -0.26 12.19 7.20
CA TYR A 100 -1.52 11.53 6.92
C TYR A 100 -2.12 11.94 5.57
N LYS A 101 -2.01 13.23 5.20
CA LYS A 101 -2.43 13.71 3.89
C LYS A 101 -1.64 13.06 2.76
N GLU A 102 -0.32 12.98 2.88
CA GLU A 102 0.57 12.34 1.88
C GLU A 102 0.24 10.85 1.73
N GLU A 103 0.02 10.15 2.84
CA GLU A 103 -0.40 8.75 2.80
C GLU A 103 -1.79 8.58 2.16
N SER A 104 -2.75 9.46 2.48
CA SER A 104 -4.09 9.45 1.89
C SER A 104 -4.06 9.68 0.37
N GLU A 105 -3.20 10.58 -0.12
CA GLU A 105 -3.00 10.81 -1.55
C GLU A 105 -2.41 9.55 -2.22
N SER A 106 -1.45 8.89 -1.59
CA SER A 106 -0.89 7.62 -2.07
C SER A 106 -1.92 6.49 -2.13
N ILE A 107 -2.80 6.39 -1.12
CA ILE A 107 -3.91 5.42 -1.10
C ILE A 107 -4.91 5.70 -2.23
N GLN A 108 -5.11 6.96 -2.59
CA GLN A 108 -5.94 7.33 -3.75
C GLN A 108 -5.27 6.99 -5.09
N GLY A 109 -4.00 6.55 -5.06
CA GLY A 109 -3.24 6.17 -6.25
C GLY A 109 -2.77 7.34 -7.07
N SER A 110 -2.65 8.52 -6.46
CA SER A 110 -2.22 9.74 -7.14
C SER A 110 -1.17 10.51 -6.33
N LEU A 111 -0.21 11.08 -7.03
CA LEU A 111 0.78 12.00 -6.46
C LEU A 111 0.83 13.27 -7.31
N LYS A 112 0.78 14.43 -6.65
CA LYS A 112 0.93 15.72 -7.34
C LYS A 112 2.40 16.06 -7.48
N GLY A 113 2.89 16.14 -8.72
CA GLY A 113 4.29 16.41 -8.99
C GLY A 113 4.65 16.22 -10.45
N ILE A 114 5.89 15.86 -10.73
CA ILE A 114 6.39 15.67 -12.10
C ILE A 114 6.64 14.21 -12.50
N GLY A 115 6.40 13.25 -11.58
CA GLY A 115 6.54 11.82 -11.88
C GLY A 115 7.97 11.36 -12.07
N VAL A 116 8.86 11.71 -11.14
CA VAL A 116 10.23 11.21 -11.11
C VAL A 116 10.53 10.55 -9.77
N GLN A 117 11.19 9.42 -9.81
CA GLN A 117 11.80 8.81 -8.64
C GLN A 117 13.19 9.43 -8.44
N ILE A 118 13.45 9.95 -7.24
CA ILE A 118 14.72 10.56 -6.87
C ILE A 118 15.40 9.79 -5.75
N GLY A 119 16.72 9.96 -5.64
CA GLY A 119 17.52 9.38 -4.58
C GLY A 119 18.80 10.17 -4.35
N VAL A 120 19.44 9.95 -3.20
CA VAL A 120 20.75 10.54 -2.90
C VAL A 120 21.81 9.44 -2.97
N ARG A 121 22.88 9.67 -3.74
CA ARG A 121 24.05 8.80 -3.83
C ARG A 121 25.31 9.68 -3.89
N ASP A 122 26.28 9.37 -3.05
CA ASP A 122 27.53 10.13 -2.90
C ASP A 122 27.30 11.63 -2.64
N GLY A 123 26.27 11.96 -1.85
CA GLY A 123 25.89 13.33 -1.51
C GLY A 123 25.22 14.12 -2.63
N LYS A 124 24.86 13.47 -3.75
CA LYS A 124 24.23 14.06 -4.93
C LYS A 124 22.77 13.60 -5.04
N LEU A 125 21.88 14.54 -5.31
CA LEU A 125 20.49 14.24 -5.64
C LEU A 125 20.39 13.82 -7.10
N LEU A 126 19.92 12.59 -7.34
CA LEU A 126 19.83 11.99 -8.67
C LEU A 126 18.39 11.63 -9.03
N VAL A 127 18.07 11.71 -10.31
CA VAL A 127 16.92 11.03 -10.89
C VAL A 127 17.24 9.54 -10.98
N ILE A 128 16.55 8.71 -10.20
CA ILE A 128 16.67 7.24 -10.29
C ILE A 128 15.97 6.74 -11.54
N ALA A 129 14.72 7.17 -11.74
CA ALA A 129 13.96 6.91 -12.95
C ALA A 129 12.80 7.91 -13.12
N PRO A 130 12.54 8.43 -14.32
CA PRO A 130 11.24 9.02 -14.62
C PRO A 130 10.19 7.91 -14.68
N LEU A 131 8.96 8.20 -14.24
CA LEU A 131 7.82 7.34 -14.39
C LEU A 131 7.24 7.52 -15.81
N GLU A 132 6.73 6.46 -16.39
CA GLU A 132 6.15 6.49 -17.74
C GLU A 132 4.90 7.39 -17.80
N ASP A 133 4.72 8.04 -18.94
CA ASP A 133 3.60 8.93 -19.24
C ASP A 133 3.47 10.12 -18.27
N THR A 134 4.59 10.56 -17.67
CA THR A 134 4.61 11.67 -16.71
C THR A 134 5.26 12.93 -17.27
N PRO A 135 5.00 14.11 -16.64
CA PRO A 135 5.65 15.35 -17.06
C PRO A 135 7.19 15.31 -17.05
N GLY A 136 7.78 14.61 -16.08
CA GLY A 136 9.24 14.48 -15.99
C GLY A 136 9.83 13.68 -17.15
N GLU A 137 9.17 12.59 -17.54
CA GLU A 137 9.58 11.81 -18.72
C GLU A 137 9.41 12.62 -20.01
N ARG A 138 8.24 13.25 -20.19
CA ARG A 138 7.96 14.10 -21.37
C ARG A 138 8.93 15.28 -21.49
N ALA A 139 9.39 15.82 -20.35
CA ALA A 139 10.42 16.86 -20.34
C ALA A 139 11.82 16.33 -20.73
N GLY A 140 12.00 15.00 -20.80
CA GLY A 140 13.24 14.36 -21.18
C GLY A 140 14.23 14.15 -20.05
N LEU A 141 13.78 14.12 -18.78
CA LEU A 141 14.60 13.67 -17.65
C LEU A 141 14.94 12.18 -17.84
N LYS A 142 16.14 11.80 -17.40
CA LYS A 142 16.66 10.42 -17.53
C LYS A 142 17.23 9.93 -16.20
N SER A 143 17.37 8.61 -16.08
CA SER A 143 18.12 8.01 -14.98
C SER A 143 19.55 8.56 -14.95
N GLU A 144 20.11 8.73 -13.76
CA GLU A 144 21.44 9.29 -13.46
C GLU A 144 21.58 10.81 -13.73
N ASP A 145 20.50 11.52 -14.08
CA ASP A 145 20.50 12.97 -14.11
C ASP A 145 20.73 13.53 -12.69
N GLU A 146 21.77 14.35 -12.49
CA GLU A 146 22.05 15.03 -11.22
C GLU A 146 21.23 16.32 -11.15
N ILE A 147 20.36 16.45 -10.13
CA ILE A 147 19.60 17.68 -9.89
C ILE A 147 20.45 18.60 -9.02
N LEU A 148 20.94 19.69 -9.58
CA LEU A 148 21.79 20.66 -8.90
C LEU A 148 21.00 21.71 -8.12
N GLU A 149 19.83 22.11 -8.67
CA GLU A 149 18.95 23.11 -8.06
C GLU A 149 17.49 22.76 -8.27
N ILE A 150 16.65 23.15 -7.30
CA ILE A 150 15.19 23.13 -7.37
C ILE A 150 14.72 24.56 -7.08
N ASP A 151 14.00 25.19 -8.04
CA ASP A 151 13.51 26.57 -7.98
C ASP A 151 14.62 27.56 -7.57
N GLY A 152 15.82 27.44 -8.17
CA GLY A 152 16.99 28.27 -7.93
C GLY A 152 17.69 28.03 -6.60
N LYS A 153 17.28 27.00 -5.82
CA LYS A 153 17.92 26.64 -4.55
C LYS A 153 18.78 25.40 -4.72
N SER A 154 20.04 25.46 -4.27
CA SER A 154 20.98 24.34 -4.35
C SER A 154 20.45 23.10 -3.60
N THR A 155 20.72 21.94 -4.19
CA THR A 155 20.38 20.62 -3.61
C THR A 155 21.54 20.00 -2.82
N LYS A 156 22.64 20.72 -2.63
CA LYS A 156 23.79 20.20 -1.87
C LYS A 156 23.40 19.91 -0.41
N GLY A 157 23.55 18.66 0.01
CA GLY A 157 23.21 18.20 1.36
C GLY A 157 21.71 18.08 1.65
N ILE A 158 20.86 18.16 0.64
CA ILE A 158 19.41 17.97 0.79
C ILE A 158 19.08 16.48 1.02
N THR A 159 18.07 16.20 1.85
CA THR A 159 17.53 14.84 1.96
C THR A 159 16.55 14.55 0.81
N VAL A 160 16.29 13.27 0.55
CA VAL A 160 15.33 12.85 -0.49
C VAL A 160 13.92 13.40 -0.20
N GLU A 161 13.52 13.39 1.06
CA GLU A 161 12.22 13.87 1.53
C GLU A 161 12.07 15.38 1.28
N ALA A 162 13.06 16.17 1.69
CA ALA A 162 13.06 17.62 1.47
C ALA A 162 13.10 18.00 -0.01
N ALA A 163 13.80 17.22 -0.85
CA ALA A 163 13.80 17.41 -2.29
C ALA A 163 12.44 17.06 -2.90
N ALA A 164 11.86 15.92 -2.49
CA ALA A 164 10.55 15.50 -2.95
C ALA A 164 9.45 16.52 -2.61
N GLU A 165 9.50 17.11 -1.40
CA GLU A 165 8.59 18.17 -0.97
C GLU A 165 8.65 19.39 -1.90
N LYS A 166 9.84 19.82 -2.30
CA LYS A 166 10.02 20.95 -3.22
C LYS A 166 9.58 20.64 -4.66
N ILE A 167 9.80 19.40 -5.12
CA ILE A 167 9.42 18.95 -6.46
C ILE A 167 7.90 18.77 -6.56
N ARG A 168 7.25 18.25 -5.50
CA ARG A 168 5.79 18.16 -5.38
C ARG A 168 5.16 19.57 -5.35
N GLY A 169 3.85 19.62 -5.58
CA GLY A 169 3.05 20.84 -5.48
C GLY A 169 1.73 20.72 -6.21
N PRO A 170 0.89 21.76 -6.15
CA PRO A 170 -0.41 21.76 -6.79
C PRO A 170 -0.31 21.51 -8.30
N GLU A 171 -1.26 20.74 -8.84
CA GLU A 171 -1.41 20.52 -10.27
C GLU A 171 -1.48 21.84 -11.05
N GLY A 172 -0.86 21.91 -12.23
CA GLY A 172 -0.77 23.11 -13.08
C GLY A 172 0.31 24.10 -12.65
N THR A 173 0.92 23.98 -11.46
CA THR A 173 2.06 24.80 -11.07
C THR A 173 3.35 24.26 -11.68
N LYS A 174 4.39 25.10 -11.78
CA LYS A 174 5.67 24.73 -12.39
C LYS A 174 6.76 24.58 -11.34
N VAL A 175 7.69 23.66 -11.58
CA VAL A 175 8.95 23.54 -10.87
C VAL A 175 10.12 23.71 -11.86
N GLN A 176 11.17 24.39 -11.43
CA GLN A 176 12.40 24.54 -12.20
C GLN A 176 13.49 23.63 -11.62
N LEU A 177 14.09 22.81 -12.47
CA LEU A 177 15.19 21.92 -12.09
C LEU A 177 16.41 22.27 -12.92
N LEU A 178 17.52 22.66 -12.28
CA LEU A 178 18.82 22.72 -12.95
C LEU A 178 19.46 21.33 -12.90
N VAL A 179 19.60 20.70 -14.05
CA VAL A 179 20.00 19.29 -14.16
C VAL A 179 21.29 19.15 -14.94
N LYS A 180 22.22 18.33 -14.42
CA LYS A 180 23.48 17.97 -15.09
C LYS A 180 23.44 16.49 -15.50
N ARG A 181 23.70 16.21 -16.76
CA ARG A 181 23.73 14.85 -17.33
C ARG A 181 25.17 14.48 -17.68
N GLY A 182 25.79 13.62 -16.88
CA GLY A 182 27.17 13.19 -17.08
C GLY A 182 28.12 14.38 -17.17
N SER A 183 28.86 14.53 -18.32
CA SER A 183 29.79 15.63 -18.60
C SER A 183 29.15 16.82 -19.31
N GLU A 184 27.84 16.79 -19.63
CA GLU A 184 27.16 17.88 -20.32
C GLU A 184 27.08 19.14 -19.44
N ALA A 185 26.93 20.31 -20.06
CA ALA A 185 26.63 21.54 -19.34
C ALA A 185 25.25 21.44 -18.67
N PRO A 186 25.11 22.01 -17.45
CA PRO A 186 23.81 22.01 -16.77
C PRO A 186 22.72 22.66 -17.62
N LYS A 187 21.54 22.05 -17.62
CA LYS A 187 20.38 22.52 -18.37
C LYS A 187 19.20 22.77 -17.42
N LEU A 188 18.50 23.89 -17.63
CA LEU A 188 17.29 24.22 -16.89
C LEU A 188 16.07 23.53 -17.51
N TYR A 189 15.32 22.80 -16.69
CA TYR A 189 14.04 22.19 -17.05
C TYR A 189 12.94 22.91 -16.27
N THR A 190 11.93 23.43 -16.97
CA THR A 190 10.72 23.97 -16.38
C THR A 190 9.60 22.99 -16.65
N ILE A 191 9.08 22.33 -15.61
CA ILE A 191 8.16 21.20 -15.71
C ILE A 191 6.88 21.56 -14.99
N GLU A 192 5.74 21.40 -15.66
CA GLU A 192 4.43 21.58 -15.05
C GLU A 192 4.06 20.36 -14.23
N ARG A 193 3.63 20.60 -12.99
CA ARG A 193 3.17 19.54 -12.09
C ARG A 193 1.81 19.02 -12.54
N ALA A 194 1.62 17.73 -12.49
CA ALA A 194 0.36 17.06 -12.81
C ALA A 194 -0.03 16.10 -11.68
N ASN A 195 -1.24 15.62 -11.76
CA ASN A 195 -1.69 14.47 -10.97
C ASN A 195 -1.11 13.20 -11.61
N ILE A 196 -0.17 12.54 -10.92
CA ILE A 196 0.54 11.36 -11.41
C ILE A 196 -0.21 10.12 -10.91
N GLU A 197 -0.79 9.36 -11.82
CA GLU A 197 -1.36 8.05 -11.48
C GLU A 197 -0.25 7.05 -11.16
N LEU A 198 -0.28 6.51 -9.96
CA LEU A 198 0.65 5.46 -9.52
C LEU A 198 0.07 4.10 -9.90
N LYS A 199 0.51 3.55 -11.01
CA LYS A 199 0.14 2.18 -11.40
C LYS A 199 0.76 1.16 -10.48
N SER A 200 -0.09 0.35 -9.87
CA SER A 200 0.31 -0.78 -9.02
C SER A 200 0.64 -2.03 -9.81
N VAL A 201 0.10 -2.16 -11.03
CA VAL A 201 0.20 -3.35 -11.87
C VAL A 201 0.82 -3.03 -13.23
N SER A 202 1.72 -3.89 -13.68
CA SER A 202 2.33 -3.84 -15.01
C SER A 202 2.40 -5.24 -15.61
N ILE A 203 2.10 -5.33 -16.90
CA ILE A 203 2.29 -6.57 -17.71
C ILE A 203 3.52 -6.48 -18.60
N LYS A 204 4.34 -5.45 -18.47
CA LYS A 204 5.56 -5.29 -19.24
C LYS A 204 6.57 -6.36 -18.87
N ALA A 205 7.33 -6.81 -19.85
CA ALA A 205 8.41 -7.75 -19.61
C ALA A 205 9.39 -7.18 -18.55
N PRO A 206 9.92 -8.03 -17.67
CA PRO A 206 10.88 -7.59 -16.67
C PRO A 206 12.16 -7.05 -17.32
N LYS A 207 12.79 -6.08 -16.65
CA LYS A 207 14.05 -5.47 -17.17
C LYS A 207 15.22 -6.45 -17.19
N ILE A 208 15.17 -7.49 -16.38
CA ILE A 208 16.19 -8.54 -16.24
C ILE A 208 15.50 -9.88 -16.32
N GLY A 209 16.11 -10.82 -17.06
CA GLY A 209 15.50 -12.11 -17.35
C GLY A 209 14.57 -12.06 -18.57
N LYS A 210 13.95 -13.19 -18.89
CA LYS A 210 13.01 -13.34 -20.00
C LYS A 210 11.83 -14.20 -19.55
N VAL A 211 10.65 -13.86 -20.02
CA VAL A 211 9.44 -14.69 -19.91
C VAL A 211 9.14 -15.26 -21.27
N ASP A 212 8.78 -16.55 -21.33
CA ASP A 212 8.41 -17.21 -22.55
C ASP A 212 7.14 -16.60 -23.15
N ASP A 213 7.07 -16.51 -24.48
CA ASP A 213 6.01 -15.79 -25.19
C ASP A 213 4.59 -16.34 -24.93
N ASN A 214 4.49 -17.63 -24.59
CA ASN A 214 3.21 -18.27 -24.25
C ASN A 214 2.80 -18.06 -22.78
N LEU A 215 3.66 -17.46 -21.93
CA LEU A 215 3.39 -17.19 -20.53
C LEU A 215 3.03 -15.72 -20.32
N GLY A 216 2.08 -15.46 -19.42
CA GLY A 216 1.74 -14.13 -18.97
C GLY A 216 2.58 -13.73 -17.74
N TYR A 217 2.95 -12.45 -17.68
CA TYR A 217 3.68 -11.88 -16.56
C TYR A 217 2.92 -10.67 -16.02
N ILE A 218 2.64 -10.68 -14.72
CA ILE A 218 2.00 -9.59 -13.99
C ILE A 218 2.90 -9.17 -12.84
N ARG A 219 3.46 -7.97 -12.92
CA ARG A 219 4.14 -7.33 -11.82
C ARG A 219 3.11 -6.58 -10.98
N LEU A 220 2.93 -6.96 -9.73
CA LEU A 220 2.16 -6.20 -8.74
C LEU A 220 3.14 -5.58 -7.74
N SER A 221 3.38 -4.28 -7.87
CA SER A 221 4.40 -3.56 -7.11
C SER A 221 3.92 -3.06 -5.75
N SER A 222 2.60 -2.88 -5.59
CA SER A 222 1.98 -2.41 -4.35
C SER A 222 0.50 -2.76 -4.32
N PHE A 223 -0.05 -2.91 -3.11
CA PHE A 223 -1.50 -3.01 -2.86
C PHE A 223 -2.07 -1.70 -2.31
N LEU A 224 -1.29 -0.62 -2.27
CA LEU A 224 -1.68 0.61 -1.57
C LEU A 224 -2.76 1.39 -2.33
N SER A 225 -2.64 1.54 -3.66
CA SER A 225 -3.64 2.25 -4.47
C SER A 225 -4.99 1.54 -4.44
N ARG A 226 -6.07 2.29 -4.25
CA ARG A 226 -7.45 1.75 -4.34
C ARG A 226 -7.77 1.11 -5.69
N ASN A 227 -7.02 1.46 -6.74
CA ASN A 227 -7.19 0.90 -8.08
C ASN A 227 -6.42 -0.41 -8.31
N ALA A 228 -5.56 -0.85 -7.39
CA ALA A 228 -4.69 -2.01 -7.61
C ALA A 228 -5.46 -3.29 -8.02
N ALA A 229 -6.61 -3.56 -7.41
CA ALA A 229 -7.43 -4.71 -7.77
C ALA A 229 -8.04 -4.58 -9.19
N ASN A 230 -8.51 -3.38 -9.57
CA ASN A 230 -9.03 -3.12 -10.91
C ASN A 230 -7.95 -3.23 -11.99
N GLU A 231 -6.74 -2.71 -11.70
CA GLU A 231 -5.58 -2.83 -12.58
C GLU A 231 -5.19 -4.30 -12.75
N PHE A 232 -5.21 -5.07 -11.67
CA PHE A 232 -4.92 -6.51 -11.71
C PHE A 232 -5.97 -7.28 -12.54
N GLN A 233 -7.25 -6.95 -12.40
CA GLN A 233 -8.33 -7.51 -13.21
C GLN A 233 -8.14 -7.22 -14.69
N ALA A 234 -7.78 -5.98 -15.03
CA ALA A 234 -7.48 -5.59 -16.40
C ALA A 234 -6.29 -6.36 -16.99
N ALA A 235 -5.24 -6.60 -16.17
CA ALA A 235 -4.09 -7.40 -16.53
C ALA A 235 -4.47 -8.87 -16.80
N LEU A 236 -5.29 -9.48 -15.93
CA LEU A 236 -5.80 -10.85 -16.15
C LEU A 236 -6.54 -10.96 -17.48
N LYS A 237 -7.40 -10.00 -17.78
CA LYS A 237 -8.17 -9.97 -19.04
C LYS A 237 -7.24 -9.87 -20.27
N GLN A 238 -6.18 -9.06 -20.20
CA GLN A 238 -5.22 -8.91 -21.30
C GLN A 238 -4.37 -10.16 -21.52
N LEU A 239 -4.20 -10.99 -20.50
CA LEU A 239 -3.37 -12.19 -20.53
C LEU A 239 -4.20 -13.50 -20.56
N GLN A 240 -5.50 -13.40 -20.86
CA GLN A 240 -6.40 -14.58 -20.86
C GLN A 240 -6.00 -15.66 -21.87
N ASP A 241 -5.32 -15.29 -22.97
CA ASP A 241 -4.88 -16.20 -24.02
C ASP A 241 -3.51 -16.87 -23.74
N LYS A 242 -2.89 -16.54 -22.60
CA LYS A 242 -1.63 -17.16 -22.18
C LYS A 242 -1.86 -18.52 -21.54
N ASP A 243 -0.91 -19.43 -21.69
CA ASP A 243 -1.01 -20.80 -21.17
C ASP A 243 -0.91 -20.85 -19.63
N GLY A 244 -0.22 -19.89 -19.02
CA GLY A 244 -0.03 -19.76 -17.59
C GLY A 244 0.41 -18.36 -17.19
N LEU A 245 0.36 -18.05 -15.87
CA LEU A 245 0.64 -16.74 -15.33
C LEU A 245 1.76 -16.76 -14.29
N ILE A 246 2.68 -15.81 -14.38
CA ILE A 246 3.65 -15.46 -13.34
C ILE A 246 3.17 -14.18 -12.69
N ILE A 247 2.93 -14.21 -11.37
CA ILE A 247 2.59 -13.05 -10.55
C ILE A 247 3.82 -12.67 -9.73
N ASP A 248 4.43 -11.53 -10.01
CA ASP A 248 5.63 -11.08 -9.33
C ASP A 248 5.31 -10.09 -8.21
N LEU A 249 5.48 -10.55 -6.95
CA LEU A 249 5.30 -9.79 -5.72
C LEU A 249 6.63 -9.41 -5.06
N ARG A 250 7.77 -9.64 -5.70
CA ARG A 250 9.07 -9.31 -5.12
C ARG A 250 9.16 -7.82 -4.83
N SER A 251 9.75 -7.46 -3.67
CA SER A 251 9.85 -6.07 -3.19
C SER A 251 8.50 -5.31 -3.16
N ASN A 252 7.39 -6.04 -2.97
CA ASN A 252 6.07 -5.44 -2.77
C ASN A 252 5.76 -5.38 -1.26
N PRO A 253 5.79 -4.18 -0.63
CA PRO A 253 5.63 -4.05 0.82
C PRO A 253 4.19 -4.29 1.30
N GLY A 254 3.27 -4.57 0.40
CA GLY A 254 1.85 -4.74 0.69
C GLY A 254 1.03 -3.48 0.42
N GLY A 255 0.07 -3.20 1.28
CA GLY A 255 -0.88 -2.10 1.19
C GLY A 255 -2.24 -2.51 1.74
N LEU A 256 -3.33 -2.12 1.06
CA LEU A 256 -4.69 -2.34 1.53
C LEU A 256 -5.05 -3.84 1.57
N LEU A 257 -5.53 -4.31 2.71
CA LEU A 257 -6.04 -5.68 2.90
C LEU A 257 -7.16 -6.00 1.89
N THR A 258 -8.05 -5.05 1.64
CA THR A 258 -9.16 -5.20 0.68
C THR A 258 -8.67 -5.55 -0.73
N ASN A 259 -7.57 -4.95 -1.19
CA ASN A 259 -6.99 -5.29 -2.50
C ASN A 259 -6.45 -6.73 -2.53
N ALA A 260 -5.79 -7.18 -1.45
CA ALA A 260 -5.32 -8.57 -1.37
C ALA A 260 -6.50 -9.57 -1.42
N ILE A 261 -7.59 -9.26 -0.70
CA ILE A 261 -8.81 -10.07 -0.71
C ILE A 261 -9.43 -10.10 -2.11
N TYR A 262 -9.62 -8.95 -2.77
CA TYR A 262 -10.22 -8.90 -4.11
C TYR A 262 -9.36 -9.59 -5.16
N ILE A 263 -8.03 -9.44 -5.11
CA ILE A 263 -7.13 -10.13 -6.04
C ILE A 263 -7.13 -11.65 -5.79
N ALA A 264 -7.14 -12.07 -4.52
CA ALA A 264 -7.25 -13.48 -4.18
C ALA A 264 -8.60 -14.08 -4.63
N ASP A 265 -9.70 -13.32 -4.49
CA ASP A 265 -11.03 -13.71 -4.97
C ASP A 265 -11.07 -13.96 -6.48
N MET A 266 -10.39 -13.12 -7.28
CA MET A 266 -10.27 -13.33 -8.73
C MET A 266 -9.57 -14.66 -9.08
N LEU A 267 -8.72 -15.18 -8.20
CA LEU A 267 -7.86 -16.33 -8.45
C LEU A 267 -8.31 -17.62 -7.77
N LEU A 268 -9.24 -17.53 -6.81
CA LEU A 268 -9.74 -18.64 -6.01
C LEU A 268 -11.25 -18.86 -6.25
N SER A 269 -11.77 -20.03 -5.94
CA SER A 269 -13.19 -20.36 -6.02
C SER A 269 -13.63 -21.08 -4.76
N SER A 270 -14.54 -20.45 -4.00
CA SER A 270 -15.10 -20.99 -2.74
C SER A 270 -14.03 -21.47 -1.74
N LYS A 271 -13.01 -20.66 -1.52
CA LYS A 271 -11.87 -20.96 -0.65
C LYS A 271 -11.67 -19.88 0.40
N VAL A 272 -11.12 -20.27 1.54
CA VAL A 272 -10.65 -19.31 2.55
C VAL A 272 -9.49 -18.51 1.96
N ILE A 273 -9.54 -17.17 2.08
CA ILE A 273 -8.45 -16.27 1.69
C ILE A 273 -7.57 -15.98 2.91
N VAL A 274 -8.16 -15.50 3.99
CA VAL A 274 -7.46 -15.07 5.20
C VAL A 274 -8.43 -15.08 6.37
N SER A 275 -7.94 -15.30 7.57
CA SER A 275 -8.68 -15.05 8.81
C SER A 275 -7.96 -13.98 9.61
N THR A 276 -8.71 -13.09 10.27
CA THR A 276 -8.18 -12.14 11.25
C THR A 276 -8.62 -12.53 12.66
N VAL A 277 -7.77 -12.26 13.64
CA VAL A 277 -8.07 -12.50 15.06
C VAL A 277 -7.78 -11.21 15.81
N ASP A 278 -8.77 -10.68 16.52
CA ASP A 278 -8.63 -9.48 17.35
C ASP A 278 -8.13 -9.79 18.77
N ARG A 279 -8.06 -8.77 19.60
CA ARG A 279 -7.62 -8.87 20.99
C ARG A 279 -8.50 -9.78 21.86
N ASP A 280 -9.79 -9.85 21.57
CA ASP A 280 -10.77 -10.65 22.31
C ASP A 280 -10.80 -12.11 21.84
N GLY A 281 -9.97 -12.46 20.84
CA GLY A 281 -9.91 -13.78 20.21
C GLY A 281 -11.02 -14.03 19.18
N TYR A 282 -11.82 -12.98 18.84
CA TYR A 282 -12.81 -13.11 17.78
C TYR A 282 -12.14 -13.29 16.43
N LYS A 283 -12.54 -14.36 15.74
CA LYS A 283 -12.02 -14.72 14.42
C LYS A 283 -13.00 -14.36 13.33
N ASP A 284 -12.60 -13.46 12.42
CA ASP A 284 -13.29 -13.18 11.17
C ASP A 284 -12.58 -13.86 9.99
N THR A 285 -13.35 -14.48 9.08
CA THR A 285 -12.79 -15.24 7.95
C THR A 285 -13.34 -14.73 6.64
N GLN A 286 -12.44 -14.32 5.75
CA GLN A 286 -12.75 -13.89 4.41
C GLN A 286 -12.60 -15.04 3.43
N ASN A 287 -13.66 -15.29 2.65
CA ASN A 287 -13.72 -16.35 1.65
C ASN A 287 -13.86 -15.77 0.25
N SER A 288 -13.34 -16.49 -0.74
CA SER A 288 -13.60 -16.16 -2.14
C SER A 288 -15.00 -16.60 -2.56
N LEU A 289 -15.53 -15.91 -3.56
CA LEU A 289 -16.78 -16.26 -4.24
C LEU A 289 -16.65 -17.59 -5.00
N SER A 290 -17.75 -18.03 -5.60
CA SER A 290 -17.83 -19.35 -6.27
C SER A 290 -17.20 -19.41 -7.66
N MET A 291 -16.75 -18.28 -8.22
CA MET A 291 -16.19 -18.20 -9.57
C MET A 291 -14.82 -17.52 -9.58
N THR A 292 -13.81 -18.24 -10.08
CA THR A 292 -12.51 -17.64 -10.38
C THR A 292 -12.52 -16.96 -11.76
N GLN A 293 -11.72 -15.92 -11.95
CA GLN A 293 -11.61 -15.23 -13.25
C GLN A 293 -10.59 -15.91 -14.16
N THR A 294 -9.77 -16.83 -13.66
CA THR A 294 -8.85 -17.60 -14.48
C THR A 294 -8.58 -18.99 -13.91
N ASN A 295 -8.51 -19.98 -14.82
CA ASN A 295 -8.08 -21.33 -14.52
C ASN A 295 -6.65 -21.63 -14.96
N GLN A 296 -5.93 -20.64 -15.49
CA GLN A 296 -4.53 -20.79 -15.90
C GLN A 296 -3.67 -21.26 -14.72
N PRO A 297 -2.67 -22.12 -14.90
CA PRO A 297 -1.65 -22.39 -13.90
C PRO A 297 -0.97 -21.11 -13.46
N ILE A 298 -0.64 -21.00 -12.15
CA ILE A 298 -0.03 -19.79 -11.59
C ILE A 298 1.26 -20.17 -10.86
N VAL A 299 2.29 -19.33 -11.05
CA VAL A 299 3.46 -19.25 -10.20
C VAL A 299 3.55 -17.85 -9.60
N VAL A 300 3.87 -17.76 -8.33
CA VAL A 300 4.06 -16.46 -7.62
C VAL A 300 5.52 -16.32 -7.23
N LEU A 301 6.11 -15.19 -7.58
CA LEU A 301 7.45 -14.80 -7.17
C LEU A 301 7.37 -13.95 -5.89
N ILE A 302 8.13 -14.31 -4.87
CA ILE A 302 8.27 -13.55 -3.60
C ILE A 302 9.73 -13.39 -3.21
N ASP A 303 10.00 -12.38 -2.36
CA ASP A 303 11.29 -12.14 -1.73
C ASP A 303 11.13 -11.56 -0.33
N GLY A 304 12.24 -11.23 0.34
CA GLY A 304 12.22 -10.60 1.67
C GLY A 304 11.56 -9.22 1.72
N GLY A 305 11.29 -8.58 0.60
CA GLY A 305 10.52 -7.33 0.48
C GLY A 305 9.03 -7.55 0.25
N SER A 306 8.59 -8.80 0.04
CA SER A 306 7.16 -9.15 -0.06
C SER A 306 6.55 -9.21 1.33
N ALA A 307 5.66 -8.26 1.68
CA ALA A 307 5.16 -8.11 3.05
C ALA A 307 3.64 -7.85 3.11
N SER A 308 3.03 -8.11 4.27
CA SER A 308 1.62 -7.73 4.58
C SER A 308 0.62 -8.30 3.56
N ALA A 309 -0.03 -7.46 2.74
CA ALA A 309 -0.95 -7.88 1.69
C ALA A 309 -0.32 -8.88 0.70
N SER A 310 1.00 -8.79 0.45
CA SER A 310 1.75 -9.78 -0.34
C SER A 310 1.84 -11.13 0.38
N ASP A 311 2.07 -11.12 1.71
CA ASP A 311 2.06 -12.35 2.52
C ASP A 311 0.67 -13.01 2.48
N ILE A 312 -0.39 -12.20 2.55
CA ILE A 312 -1.79 -12.68 2.50
C ILE A 312 -2.08 -13.35 1.16
N LEU A 313 -1.78 -12.67 0.04
CA LEU A 313 -2.05 -13.22 -1.29
C LEU A 313 -1.22 -14.48 -1.55
N ALA A 314 0.08 -14.44 -1.26
CA ALA A 314 0.96 -15.61 -1.44
C ALA A 314 0.52 -16.79 -0.55
N GLY A 315 0.18 -16.54 0.73
CA GLY A 315 -0.31 -17.55 1.66
C GLY A 315 -1.64 -18.14 1.23
N ALA A 316 -2.59 -17.30 0.80
CA ALA A 316 -3.88 -17.74 0.30
C ALA A 316 -3.74 -18.67 -0.92
N LEU A 317 -2.92 -18.29 -1.89
CA LEU A 317 -2.70 -19.09 -3.10
C LEU A 317 -1.93 -20.38 -2.83
N LYS A 318 -0.95 -20.34 -1.92
CA LYS A 318 -0.18 -21.52 -1.51
C LYS A 318 -1.03 -22.54 -0.76
N ASP A 319 -1.70 -22.14 0.31
CA ASP A 319 -2.45 -23.05 1.18
C ASP A 319 -3.63 -23.70 0.43
N ASN A 320 -4.24 -22.97 -0.51
CA ASN A 320 -5.26 -23.51 -1.38
C ASN A 320 -4.70 -24.30 -2.58
N ARG A 321 -3.38 -24.48 -2.67
CA ARG A 321 -2.70 -25.18 -3.80
C ARG A 321 -3.03 -24.58 -5.18
N ARG A 322 -3.37 -23.30 -5.20
CA ARG A 322 -3.72 -22.58 -6.43
C ARG A 322 -2.49 -22.12 -7.21
N ALA A 323 -1.42 -21.79 -6.51
CA ALA A 323 -0.16 -21.38 -7.11
C ALA A 323 1.02 -22.11 -6.47
N THR A 324 2.12 -22.18 -7.22
CA THR A 324 3.44 -22.56 -6.71
C THR A 324 4.22 -21.30 -6.40
N ILE A 325 4.85 -21.26 -5.25
CA ILE A 325 5.62 -20.11 -4.78
C ILE A 325 7.11 -20.32 -5.05
N VAL A 326 7.76 -19.33 -5.68
CA VAL A 326 9.19 -19.38 -6.04
C VAL A 326 9.89 -18.13 -5.52
N GLY A 327 11.12 -18.26 -5.09
CA GLY A 327 11.97 -17.13 -4.67
C GLY A 327 12.53 -17.27 -3.27
N LYS A 328 12.49 -16.20 -2.49
CA LYS A 328 12.95 -16.17 -1.08
C LYS A 328 11.76 -16.05 -0.16
N LYS A 329 11.96 -16.45 1.09
CA LYS A 329 11.00 -16.29 2.17
C LYS A 329 10.54 -14.85 2.27
N SER A 330 9.23 -14.63 2.36
CA SER A 330 8.64 -13.30 2.50
C SER A 330 8.93 -12.68 3.87
N PHE A 331 8.61 -11.40 4.03
CA PHE A 331 8.90 -10.63 5.25
C PHE A 331 8.15 -11.16 6.49
N GLY A 332 6.87 -11.49 6.33
CA GLY A 332 6.05 -11.97 7.45
C GLY A 332 5.51 -10.86 8.33
N LYS A 333 4.84 -9.87 7.75
CA LYS A 333 4.05 -8.88 8.49
C LYS A 333 2.63 -9.41 8.67
N GLY A 334 2.40 -10.20 9.73
CA GLY A 334 1.11 -10.83 10.05
C GLY A 334 0.19 -9.98 10.92
N LEU A 335 0.20 -8.66 10.78
CA LEU A 335 -0.55 -7.71 11.60
C LEU A 335 -1.41 -6.79 10.72
N VAL A 336 -2.61 -6.49 11.20
CA VAL A 336 -3.56 -5.55 10.57
C VAL A 336 -3.54 -4.24 11.32
N GLN A 337 -3.36 -3.13 10.59
CA GLN A 337 -3.47 -1.78 11.14
C GLN A 337 -4.77 -1.13 10.70
N GLU A 338 -5.41 -0.43 11.63
CA GLU A 338 -6.51 0.49 11.36
C GLU A 338 -5.98 1.93 11.42
N ILE A 339 -6.39 2.74 10.46
CA ILE A 339 -6.07 4.18 10.42
C ILE A 339 -7.17 4.92 11.15
N ASN A 340 -6.85 5.54 12.28
CA ASN A 340 -7.76 6.32 13.09
C ASN A 340 -7.45 7.80 12.96
N LYS A 341 -8.31 8.53 12.23
CA LYS A 341 -8.17 9.98 12.05
C LYS A 341 -8.49 10.72 13.34
N LEU A 342 -7.66 11.70 13.69
CA LEU A 342 -7.85 12.60 14.81
C LEU A 342 -8.48 13.93 14.36
N PRO A 343 -9.05 14.72 15.28
CA PRO A 343 -9.82 15.93 14.94
C PRO A 343 -9.02 17.04 14.28
N ASP A 344 -7.73 17.14 14.58
CA ASP A 344 -6.79 18.13 14.03
C ASP A 344 -6.31 17.78 12.61
N GLY A 345 -6.72 16.61 12.11
CA GLY A 345 -6.31 16.10 10.80
C GLY A 345 -5.10 15.16 10.84
N SER A 346 -4.48 14.96 12.00
CA SER A 346 -3.50 13.89 12.24
C SER A 346 -4.17 12.51 12.26
N ALA A 347 -3.40 11.44 12.35
CA ALA A 347 -3.94 10.08 12.43
C ALA A 347 -3.03 9.15 13.24
N ILE A 348 -3.61 8.04 13.71
CA ILE A 348 -2.86 6.96 14.33
C ILE A 348 -3.13 5.67 13.58
N HIS A 349 -2.06 5.01 13.15
CA HIS A 349 -2.13 3.60 12.79
C HIS A 349 -2.09 2.78 14.07
N ILE A 350 -3.07 1.92 14.28
CA ILE A 350 -3.14 1.05 15.45
C ILE A 350 -3.18 -0.39 14.97
N THR A 351 -2.28 -1.22 15.47
CA THR A 351 -2.36 -2.66 15.26
C THR A 351 -3.54 -3.22 16.03
N ILE A 352 -4.56 -3.70 15.31
CA ILE A 352 -5.83 -4.13 15.90
C ILE A 352 -6.06 -5.64 15.83
N GLN A 353 -5.44 -6.35 14.89
CA GLN A 353 -5.64 -7.77 14.65
C GLN A 353 -4.36 -8.44 14.16
N LYS A 354 -4.30 -9.77 14.36
CA LYS A 354 -3.38 -10.66 13.67
C LYS A 354 -4.10 -11.37 12.55
N TYR A 355 -3.42 -11.69 11.46
CA TYR A 355 -4.02 -12.52 10.44
C TYR A 355 -3.35 -13.89 10.33
N LEU A 356 -4.18 -14.88 9.97
CA LEU A 356 -3.81 -16.26 9.77
C LEU A 356 -4.04 -16.63 8.30
N THR A 357 -3.14 -17.45 7.76
CA THR A 357 -3.36 -18.05 6.43
C THR A 357 -4.55 -19.01 6.45
N PRO A 358 -5.04 -19.48 5.30
CA PRO A 358 -6.14 -20.47 5.26
C PRO A 358 -5.88 -21.72 6.10
N SER A 359 -4.63 -22.17 6.23
CA SER A 359 -4.25 -23.30 7.11
C SER A 359 -4.24 -22.96 8.61
N GLY A 360 -4.53 -21.71 8.98
CA GLY A 360 -4.49 -21.24 10.36
C GLY A 360 -3.10 -20.87 10.87
N THR A 361 -2.12 -20.75 9.98
CA THR A 361 -0.75 -20.41 10.35
C THR A 361 -0.59 -18.92 10.61
N ASP A 362 -0.10 -18.54 11.79
CA ASP A 362 0.39 -17.20 12.10
C ASP A 362 1.74 -17.00 11.41
N ILE A 363 1.78 -16.07 10.47
CA ILE A 363 3.00 -15.76 9.70
C ILE A 363 3.79 -14.57 10.24
N HIS A 364 3.33 -13.94 11.34
CA HIS A 364 4.02 -12.80 11.90
C HIS A 364 5.45 -13.17 12.31
N LYS A 365 6.43 -12.43 11.80
CA LYS A 365 7.89 -12.71 11.93
C LYS A 365 8.35 -14.03 11.31
N LYS A 366 7.44 -14.81 10.68
CA LYS A 366 7.78 -16.11 10.07
C LYS A 366 7.81 -16.03 8.55
N GLY A 367 6.89 -15.26 7.92
CA GLY A 367 6.75 -15.15 6.48
C GLY A 367 6.27 -16.43 5.79
N ILE A 368 6.04 -16.32 4.48
CA ILE A 368 5.68 -17.43 3.60
C ILE A 368 6.96 -18.06 3.04
N THR A 369 7.17 -19.32 3.32
CA THR A 369 8.29 -20.08 2.74
C THR A 369 7.92 -20.51 1.32
N PRO A 370 8.75 -20.21 0.29
CA PRO A 370 8.47 -20.65 -1.07
C PRO A 370 8.56 -22.19 -1.21
N ASP A 371 7.92 -22.72 -2.25
CA ASP A 371 8.02 -24.14 -2.62
C ASP A 371 9.37 -24.43 -3.28
N TYR A 372 9.91 -23.46 -4.03
CA TYR A 372 11.25 -23.48 -4.60
C TYR A 372 12.04 -22.28 -4.09
N VAL A 373 13.00 -22.54 -3.21
CA VAL A 373 13.91 -21.51 -2.71
C VAL A 373 14.99 -21.23 -3.76
N VAL A 374 15.02 -20.00 -4.26
CA VAL A 374 15.98 -19.54 -5.26
C VAL A 374 16.48 -18.16 -4.85
N ASP A 375 17.79 -18.02 -4.77
CA ASP A 375 18.44 -16.73 -4.50
C ASP A 375 18.52 -15.88 -5.78
N LEU A 376 18.48 -14.56 -5.60
CA LEU A 376 18.87 -13.57 -6.59
C LEU A 376 20.02 -12.75 -5.98
N THR A 377 21.22 -12.96 -6.51
CA THR A 377 22.44 -12.33 -5.99
C THR A 377 22.75 -11.03 -6.75
N GLU A 378 23.57 -10.16 -6.15
CA GLU A 378 24.09 -8.99 -6.87
C GLU A 378 24.88 -9.37 -8.14
N ALA A 379 25.57 -10.50 -8.12
CA ALA A 379 26.29 -11.01 -9.28
C ALA A 379 25.33 -11.36 -10.42
N ASP A 380 24.17 -11.97 -10.09
CA ASP A 380 23.13 -12.27 -11.09
C ASP A 380 22.57 -10.99 -11.71
N VAL A 381 22.26 -10.00 -10.87
CA VAL A 381 21.75 -8.68 -11.32
C VAL A 381 22.77 -7.99 -12.22
N LYS A 382 24.06 -7.97 -11.83
CA LYS A 382 25.16 -7.43 -12.67
C LYS A 382 25.30 -8.17 -13.98
N ALA A 383 25.09 -9.50 -13.97
CA ALA A 383 25.11 -10.34 -15.17
C ALA A 383 23.81 -10.27 -15.99
N LYS A 384 22.83 -9.45 -15.59
CA LYS A 384 21.49 -9.34 -16.17
C LYS A 384 20.74 -10.68 -16.24
N LYS A 385 20.92 -11.52 -15.21
CA LYS A 385 20.25 -12.81 -15.04
C LYS A 385 19.24 -12.71 -13.91
N ASP A 386 18.12 -13.40 -14.04
CA ASP A 386 17.11 -13.57 -12.99
C ASP A 386 16.81 -15.06 -12.81
N PRO A 387 17.56 -15.76 -11.93
CA PRO A 387 17.37 -17.19 -11.70
C PRO A 387 16.01 -17.51 -11.06
N GLN A 388 15.42 -16.58 -10.30
CA GLN A 388 14.08 -16.75 -9.73
C GLN A 388 13.02 -16.76 -10.82
N LEU A 389 13.09 -15.80 -11.76
CA LEU A 389 12.18 -15.75 -12.89
C LEU A 389 12.37 -16.95 -13.83
N ALA A 390 13.61 -17.34 -14.09
CA ALA A 390 13.90 -18.53 -14.91
C ALA A 390 13.28 -19.79 -14.27
N LYS A 391 13.42 -19.96 -12.95
CA LYS A 391 12.78 -21.07 -12.22
C LYS A 391 11.26 -21.00 -12.25
N ALA A 392 10.68 -19.81 -12.18
CA ALA A 392 9.24 -19.61 -12.28
C ALA A 392 8.72 -20.04 -13.68
N CYS A 393 9.43 -19.66 -14.75
CA CYS A 393 9.10 -20.11 -16.12
C CYS A 393 9.17 -21.62 -16.23
N GLU A 394 10.26 -22.25 -15.78
CA GLU A 394 10.44 -23.71 -15.79
C GLU A 394 9.27 -24.44 -15.10
N VAL A 395 8.97 -24.04 -13.85
CA VAL A 395 7.89 -24.64 -13.05
C VAL A 395 6.53 -24.44 -13.73
N LEU A 396 6.30 -23.28 -14.32
CA LEU A 396 5.05 -22.98 -14.99
C LEU A 396 4.88 -23.77 -16.29
N GLN A 397 5.94 -23.92 -17.10
CA GLN A 397 5.94 -24.74 -18.30
C GLN A 397 5.64 -26.21 -17.99
N ASP A 398 6.20 -26.77 -16.91
CA ASP A 398 5.88 -28.13 -16.45
C ASP A 398 4.40 -28.29 -16.11
N LYS A 399 3.78 -27.28 -15.48
CA LYS A 399 2.35 -27.30 -15.14
C LYS A 399 1.47 -27.21 -16.39
N VAL A 400 1.83 -26.35 -17.33
CA VAL A 400 1.15 -26.19 -18.62
C VAL A 400 1.20 -27.51 -19.40
N GLY A 401 2.37 -28.11 -19.52
CA GLY A 401 2.55 -29.41 -20.24
C GLY A 401 1.74 -30.56 -19.62
N LYS A 402 1.63 -30.62 -18.28
CA LYS A 402 0.79 -31.62 -17.58
C LYS A 402 -0.69 -31.36 -17.83
N ARG A 403 -1.16 -30.12 -17.81
CA ARG A 403 -2.54 -29.75 -18.09
C ARG A 403 -2.96 -30.13 -19.51
N THR A 404 -2.12 -29.87 -20.51
CA THR A 404 -2.36 -30.21 -21.91
C THR A 404 -2.51 -31.72 -22.09
N LYS A 405 -1.68 -32.52 -21.41
CA LYS A 405 -1.76 -33.99 -21.48
C LYS A 405 -3.08 -34.51 -20.85
N THR A 406 -3.56 -33.92 -19.79
CA THR A 406 -4.83 -34.34 -19.14
C THR A 406 -6.03 -34.02 -20.03
N LEU A 407 -6.06 -32.86 -20.70
CA LEU A 407 -7.14 -32.47 -21.60
C LEU A 407 -7.20 -33.29 -22.90
N VAL A 408 -6.10 -33.96 -23.29
CA VAL A 408 -6.05 -34.83 -24.48
C VAL A 408 -6.49 -36.25 -24.17
N VAL A 409 -6.55 -36.64 -22.90
CA VAL A 409 -6.92 -37.98 -22.43
C VAL A 409 -8.42 -38.10 -22.04
N GLU A 410 -9.09 -36.98 -21.85
CA GLU A 410 -10.55 -36.88 -21.66
C GLU A 410 -11.25 -36.67 -23.02
#